data_0d562c06d3a0af2623770ddf12b03d47
#
_entry.id   0d562c06d3a0af2623770ddf12b03d47
#
_cell.length_a   1.000
_cell.length_b   1.000
_cell.length_c   1.000
_cell.angle_alpha   90.00
_cell.angle_beta   90.00
_cell.angle_gamma   90.00
#
_symmetry.space_group_name_H-M   'P 1'
#
loop_
_entity.id
_entity.type
_entity.pdbx_description
1 polymer ?
#
loop_
_entity_poly.entity_id
_entity_poly.type
_entity_poly.pdbx_seq_one_letter_code
_entity_poly.pdbx_strand_id
1 'polypeptide(L)'
;MIKFKGKVAAWWVPVLVIFNVFTIMMLVMNNFAGYSSLFIPSLMMVNIYMLPVLFKNYVTIDRNRVTLCFGLITKTIPTQDILTVEFCKKSNITLCASSDRIKIEIKGMDPVMISVEDKEGFVEVLAKRNPRVKRAI
;
A
#
# COMPACT_ATOMS: atom_id res chain seq x y z
N MET A 1 0.25 -20.35 -5.52
CA MET A 1 -0.11 -18.92 -5.33
C MET A 1 -0.49 -18.72 -3.87
N ILE A 2 0.23 -17.89 -3.13
CA ILE A 2 -0.05 -17.58 -1.72
C ILE A 2 -0.31 -16.07 -1.64
N LYS A 3 -1.43 -15.67 -0.99
CA LYS A 3 -1.84 -14.28 -0.86
C LYS A 3 -1.66 -13.81 0.58
N PHE A 4 -0.96 -12.70 0.74
CA PHE A 4 -0.78 -12.01 2.02
C PHE A 4 -1.59 -10.72 2.00
N LYS A 5 -2.39 -10.51 3.03
CA LYS A 5 -3.18 -9.30 3.18
C LYS A 5 -2.29 -8.14 3.57
N GLY A 6 -2.46 -7.00 2.92
CA GLY A 6 -1.75 -5.77 3.24
C GLY A 6 -2.26 -5.17 4.55
N LYS A 7 -1.33 -4.63 5.33
CA LYS A 7 -1.64 -3.94 6.58
C LYS A 7 -2.02 -2.49 6.27
N VAL A 8 -3.21 -2.09 6.69
CA VAL A 8 -3.68 -0.70 6.64
C VAL A 8 -3.65 -0.15 8.07
N ALA A 9 -3.04 1.02 8.25
CA ALA A 9 -2.99 1.64 9.58
C ALA A 9 -4.38 2.07 10.04
N ALA A 10 -4.65 1.94 11.35
CA ALA A 10 -5.96 2.23 11.91
C ALA A 10 -6.42 3.68 11.69
N TRP A 11 -5.51 4.64 11.55
CA TRP A 11 -5.83 6.05 11.30
C TRP A 11 -6.36 6.33 9.88
N TRP A 12 -6.19 5.40 8.94
CA TRP A 12 -6.60 5.56 7.54
C TRP A 12 -8.12 5.75 7.39
N VAL A 13 -8.89 4.92 8.09
CA VAL A 13 -10.36 4.98 8.06
C VAL A 13 -10.91 6.26 8.71
N PRO A 14 -10.50 6.65 9.94
CA PRO A 14 -10.93 7.91 10.54
C PRO A 14 -10.62 9.13 9.69
N VAL A 15 -9.42 9.21 9.09
CA VAL A 15 -9.05 10.32 8.22
C VAL A 15 -9.97 10.41 7.00
N LEU A 16 -10.26 9.28 6.37
CA LEU A 16 -11.18 9.23 5.23
C LEU A 16 -12.58 9.70 5.62
N VAL A 17 -13.12 9.23 6.75
CA VAL A 17 -14.45 9.59 7.24
C VAL A 17 -14.51 11.08 7.57
N ILE A 18 -13.56 11.60 8.36
CA ILE A 18 -13.51 13.02 8.76
C ILE A 18 -13.42 13.91 7.52
N PHE A 19 -12.56 13.56 6.56
CA PHE A 19 -12.41 14.33 5.32
C PHE A 19 -13.72 14.38 4.53
N ASN A 20 -14.42 13.24 4.37
CA ASN A 20 -15.68 13.18 3.65
C ASN A 20 -16.78 14.01 4.35
N VAL A 21 -16.94 13.83 5.67
CA VAL A 21 -17.94 14.55 6.47
C VAL A 21 -17.69 16.06 6.41
N PHE A 22 -16.44 16.50 6.62
CA PHE A 22 -16.06 17.91 6.55
C PHE A 22 -16.35 18.51 5.17
N THR A 23 -15.97 17.82 4.11
CA THR A 23 -16.17 18.29 2.73
C THR A 23 -17.66 18.40 2.40
N ILE A 24 -18.47 17.40 2.76
CA ILE A 24 -19.92 17.42 2.53
C ILE A 24 -20.55 18.57 3.33
N MET A 25 -20.17 18.76 4.59
CA MET A 25 -20.67 19.85 5.42
C MET A 25 -20.37 21.22 4.78
N MET A 26 -19.14 21.43 4.29
CA MET A 26 -18.74 22.67 3.63
C MET A 26 -19.53 22.93 2.34
N LEU A 27 -19.80 21.89 1.55
CA LEU A 27 -20.62 21.97 0.34
C LEU A 27 -22.06 22.39 0.67
N VAL A 28 -22.67 21.76 1.67
CA VAL A 28 -24.04 22.03 2.08
C VAL A 28 -24.17 23.44 2.65
N MET A 29 -23.25 23.86 3.54
CA MET A 29 -23.27 25.20 4.13
C MET A 29 -23.13 26.32 3.10
N ASN A 30 -22.42 26.11 2.02
CA ASN A 30 -22.20 27.07 0.94
C ASN A 30 -23.17 26.89 -0.25
N ASN A 31 -24.21 26.08 -0.12
CA ASN A 31 -25.22 25.83 -1.16
C ASN A 31 -24.58 25.41 -2.51
N PHE A 32 -23.47 24.70 -2.48
CA PHE A 32 -22.70 24.28 -3.65
C PHE A 32 -22.23 25.44 -4.57
N ALA A 33 -22.14 26.65 -4.04
CA ALA A 33 -21.81 27.86 -4.81
C ALA A 33 -20.35 28.31 -4.57
N GLY A 34 -19.85 29.10 -5.52
CA GLY A 34 -18.53 29.74 -5.41
C GLY A 34 -17.38 28.76 -5.25
N TYR A 35 -16.41 29.09 -4.41
CA TYR A 35 -15.21 28.27 -4.16
C TYR A 35 -15.52 26.88 -3.55
N SER A 36 -16.70 26.70 -2.97
CA SER A 36 -17.09 25.39 -2.41
C SER A 36 -17.20 24.31 -3.50
N SER A 37 -17.49 24.68 -4.75
CA SER A 37 -17.53 23.73 -5.87
C SER A 37 -16.18 23.02 -6.12
N LEU A 38 -15.05 23.64 -5.72
CA LEU A 38 -13.72 23.03 -5.81
C LEU A 38 -13.53 21.85 -4.85
N PHE A 39 -14.35 21.74 -3.80
CA PHE A 39 -14.31 20.58 -2.90
C PHE A 39 -14.85 19.30 -3.56
N ILE A 40 -15.69 19.41 -4.59
CA ILE A 40 -16.23 18.25 -5.30
C ILE A 40 -15.11 17.41 -5.96
N PRO A 41 -14.25 17.98 -6.84
CA PRO A 41 -13.16 17.22 -7.42
C PRO A 41 -12.16 16.73 -6.37
N SER A 42 -11.87 17.48 -5.32
CA SER A 42 -10.98 17.01 -4.24
C SER A 42 -11.57 15.84 -3.49
N LEU A 43 -12.87 15.84 -3.21
CA LEU A 43 -13.59 14.73 -2.61
C LEU A 43 -13.50 13.48 -3.48
N MET A 44 -13.72 13.63 -4.79
CA MET A 44 -13.61 12.52 -5.74
C MET A 44 -12.19 11.96 -5.79
N MET A 45 -11.17 12.81 -5.90
CA MET A 45 -9.77 12.36 -5.97
C MET A 45 -9.34 11.58 -4.73
N VAL A 46 -9.65 12.10 -3.54
CA VAL A 46 -9.32 11.43 -2.28
C VAL A 46 -9.99 10.06 -2.19
N ASN A 47 -11.28 9.97 -2.55
CA ASN A 47 -12.01 8.71 -2.50
C ASN A 47 -11.53 7.72 -3.57
N ILE A 48 -11.25 8.17 -4.80
CA ILE A 48 -10.70 7.32 -5.87
C ILE A 48 -9.34 6.72 -5.46
N TYR A 49 -8.54 7.45 -4.68
CA TYR A 49 -7.26 6.96 -4.21
C TYR A 49 -7.38 6.09 -2.95
N MET A 50 -8.06 6.58 -1.93
CA MET A 50 -8.07 5.94 -0.60
C MET A 50 -8.96 4.70 -0.51
N LEU A 51 -10.16 4.71 -1.14
CA LEU A 51 -11.08 3.58 -1.07
C LEU A 51 -10.52 2.30 -1.69
N PRO A 52 -9.91 2.31 -2.90
CA PRO A 52 -9.35 1.10 -3.46
C PRO A 52 -8.24 0.48 -2.58
N VAL A 53 -7.47 1.29 -1.84
CA VAL A 53 -6.42 0.80 -0.94
C VAL A 53 -7.01 0.00 0.22
N LEU A 54 -8.20 0.36 0.72
CA LEU A 54 -8.87 -0.39 1.78
C LEU A 54 -9.28 -1.80 1.33
N PHE A 55 -9.69 -1.96 0.06
CA PHE A 55 -10.20 -3.20 -0.48
C PHE A 55 -9.15 -4.03 -1.24
N LYS A 56 -8.22 -3.34 -1.91
CA LYS A 56 -7.21 -3.97 -2.77
C LYS A 56 -5.80 -3.66 -2.27
N ASN A 57 -5.48 -4.12 -1.08
CA ASN A 57 -4.14 -4.04 -0.51
C ASN A 57 -3.69 -5.47 -0.14
N TYR A 58 -2.91 -6.09 -1.01
CA TYR A 58 -2.40 -7.44 -0.79
C TYR A 58 -1.15 -7.69 -1.62
N VAL A 59 -0.39 -8.68 -1.19
CA VAL A 59 0.78 -9.20 -1.90
C VAL A 59 0.56 -10.66 -2.22
N THR A 60 0.83 -11.05 -3.44
CA THR A 60 0.73 -12.45 -3.87
C THR A 60 2.09 -12.98 -4.26
N ILE A 61 2.47 -14.12 -3.71
CA ILE A 61 3.68 -14.85 -4.10
C ILE A 61 3.27 -16.07 -4.93
N ASP A 62 3.69 -16.06 -6.18
CA ASP A 62 3.59 -17.21 -7.07
C ASP A 62 4.96 -17.89 -7.20
N ARG A 63 5.08 -18.91 -8.06
CA ARG A 63 6.34 -19.67 -8.20
C ARG A 63 7.53 -18.78 -8.58
N ASN A 64 7.34 -17.89 -9.56
CA ASN A 64 8.40 -17.07 -10.15
C ASN A 64 8.17 -15.57 -10.04
N ARG A 65 7.05 -15.13 -9.43
CA ARG A 65 6.66 -13.72 -9.39
C ARG A 65 6.07 -13.34 -8.05
N VAL A 66 6.38 -12.12 -7.62
CA VAL A 66 5.72 -11.45 -6.50
C VAL A 66 4.90 -10.31 -7.08
N THR A 67 3.59 -10.35 -6.89
CA THR A 67 2.68 -9.31 -7.36
C THR A 67 2.21 -8.49 -6.16
N LEU A 68 2.52 -7.21 -6.21
CA LEU A 68 2.12 -6.21 -5.24
C LEU A 68 0.88 -5.50 -5.76
N CYS A 69 -0.21 -5.52 -5.01
CA CYS A 69 -1.43 -4.79 -5.33
C CYS A 69 -1.73 -3.78 -4.23
N PHE A 70 -1.72 -2.50 -4.60
CA PHE A 70 -1.98 -1.39 -3.69
C PHE A 70 -3.01 -0.44 -4.32
N GLY A 71 -4.28 -0.63 -3.98
CA GLY A 71 -5.37 0.11 -4.57
C GLY A 71 -5.46 -0.09 -6.08
N LEU A 72 -5.21 0.98 -6.83
CA LEU A 72 -5.22 0.96 -8.31
C LEU A 72 -3.86 0.58 -8.92
N ILE A 73 -2.81 0.54 -8.09
CA ILE A 73 -1.46 0.26 -8.56
C ILE A 73 -1.15 -1.22 -8.37
N THR A 74 -0.70 -1.86 -9.44
CA THR A 74 -0.23 -3.25 -9.41
C THR A 74 1.18 -3.31 -9.96
N LYS A 75 2.11 -3.87 -9.20
CA LYS A 75 3.51 -4.06 -9.61
C LYS A 75 3.87 -5.54 -9.49
N THR A 76 4.40 -6.10 -10.55
CA THR A 76 4.88 -7.51 -10.58
C THR A 76 6.39 -7.53 -10.65
N ILE A 77 7.01 -8.30 -9.78
CA ILE A 77 8.45 -8.43 -9.61
C ILE A 77 8.83 -9.90 -9.77
N PRO A 78 9.80 -10.25 -10.62
CA PRO A 78 10.34 -11.60 -10.66
C PRO A 78 10.97 -11.96 -9.31
N THR A 79 10.65 -13.12 -8.78
CA THR A 79 11.18 -13.57 -7.47
C THR A 79 12.71 -13.67 -7.47
N GLN A 80 13.31 -13.98 -8.64
CA GLN A 80 14.76 -14.13 -8.81
C GLN A 80 15.53 -12.80 -8.70
N ASP A 81 14.85 -11.67 -8.97
CA ASP A 81 15.45 -10.34 -8.93
C ASP A 81 15.45 -9.72 -7.53
N ILE A 82 14.81 -10.37 -6.57
CA ILE A 82 14.78 -9.92 -5.17
C ILE A 82 16.11 -10.30 -4.50
N LEU A 83 16.85 -9.29 -4.05
CA LEU A 83 18.16 -9.43 -3.42
C LEU A 83 18.09 -9.50 -1.90
N THR A 84 17.39 -8.52 -1.32
CA THR A 84 17.35 -8.33 0.15
C THR A 84 15.95 -8.01 0.60
N VAL A 85 15.58 -8.51 1.76
CA VAL A 85 14.33 -8.20 2.46
C VAL A 85 14.66 -7.76 3.87
N GLU A 86 14.25 -6.54 4.21
CA GLU A 86 14.55 -5.88 5.48
C GLU A 86 13.28 -5.35 6.14
N PHE A 87 13.16 -5.49 7.46
CA PHE A 87 12.09 -4.83 8.22
C PHE A 87 12.45 -3.39 8.50
N CYS A 88 11.61 -2.46 8.07
CA CYS A 88 11.86 -1.03 8.20
C CYS A 88 10.68 -0.31 8.85
N LYS A 89 10.98 0.57 9.81
CA LYS A 89 9.98 1.44 10.44
C LYS A 89 9.99 2.87 9.88
N LYS A 90 11.06 3.28 9.20
CA LYS A 90 11.23 4.63 8.65
C LYS A 90 10.83 4.73 7.19
N SER A 91 10.36 5.88 6.82
CA SER A 91 9.61 6.14 5.60
C SER A 91 10.38 6.94 4.57
N ASN A 92 10.37 6.47 3.34
CA ASN A 92 10.24 7.33 2.18
C ASN A 92 8.91 6.97 1.50
N ILE A 93 8.38 7.86 0.67
CA ILE A 93 7.07 7.72 0.03
C ILE A 93 7.00 6.42 -0.78
N THR A 94 6.08 5.53 -0.42
CA THR A 94 5.96 4.21 -1.05
C THR A 94 4.55 3.64 -0.94
N LEU A 95 4.29 2.56 -1.65
CA LEU A 95 3.01 1.85 -1.74
C LEU A 95 2.62 1.16 -0.40
N CYS A 96 2.53 1.96 0.68
CA CYS A 96 2.26 1.46 2.03
C CYS A 96 1.23 2.30 2.76
N ALA A 97 0.20 1.66 3.27
CA ALA A 97 -0.80 2.26 4.13
C ALA A 97 -0.49 2.11 5.64
N SER A 98 0.70 1.67 6.01
CA SER A 98 1.14 1.48 7.41
C SER A 98 2.61 1.88 7.58
N SER A 99 2.99 2.25 8.81
CA SER A 99 4.38 2.55 9.19
C SER A 99 5.23 1.29 9.39
N ASP A 100 4.59 0.14 9.55
CA ASP A 100 5.23 -1.14 9.74
C ASP A 100 5.46 -1.82 8.39
N ARG A 101 6.69 -1.78 7.87
CA ARG A 101 7.03 -2.03 6.47
C ARG A 101 8.10 -3.08 6.28
N ILE A 102 8.10 -3.67 5.10
CA ILE A 102 9.16 -4.51 4.58
C ILE A 102 9.77 -3.80 3.37
N LYS A 103 11.06 -3.54 3.40
CA LYS A 103 11.83 -3.05 2.27
C LYS A 103 12.29 -4.25 1.44
N ILE A 104 12.02 -4.24 0.15
CA ILE A 104 12.44 -5.25 -0.82
C ILE A 104 13.40 -4.58 -1.78
N GLU A 105 14.66 -5.00 -1.77
CA GLU A 105 15.65 -4.56 -2.75
C GLU A 105 15.61 -5.47 -3.96
N ILE A 106 15.52 -4.85 -5.14
CA ILE A 106 15.34 -5.53 -6.42
C ILE A 106 16.53 -5.18 -7.30
N LYS A 107 17.05 -6.17 -8.00
CA LYS A 107 18.17 -5.98 -8.93
C LYS A 107 17.80 -5.01 -10.05
N GLY A 108 18.55 -3.90 -10.17
CA GLY A 108 18.35 -2.92 -11.24
C GLY A 108 17.10 -2.06 -11.15
N MET A 109 16.40 -2.08 -10.01
CA MET A 109 15.22 -1.24 -9.75
C MET A 109 15.32 -0.58 -8.39
N ASP A 110 14.56 0.51 -8.21
CA ASP A 110 14.43 1.14 -6.90
C ASP A 110 13.80 0.18 -5.89
N PRO A 111 14.22 0.24 -4.62
CA PRO A 111 13.67 -0.59 -3.56
C PRO A 111 12.18 -0.32 -3.40
N VAL A 112 11.41 -1.38 -3.22
CA VAL A 112 9.97 -1.29 -3.00
C VAL A 112 9.68 -1.58 -1.54
N MET A 113 8.84 -0.75 -0.94
CA MET A 113 8.35 -0.97 0.42
C MET A 113 6.91 -1.47 0.36
N ILE A 114 6.62 -2.47 1.15
CA ILE A 114 5.29 -3.06 1.31
C ILE A 114 4.93 -3.16 2.79
N SER A 115 3.66 -3.26 3.07
CA SER A 115 3.16 -3.52 4.41
C SER A 115 2.18 -4.68 4.35
N VAL A 116 2.48 -5.77 5.04
CA VAL A 116 1.64 -6.96 5.15
C VAL A 116 1.33 -7.26 6.62
N GLU A 117 0.20 -7.92 6.88
CA GLU A 117 -0.20 -8.29 8.24
C GLU A 117 0.75 -9.34 8.83
N ASP A 118 1.04 -10.39 8.06
CA ASP A 118 1.98 -11.45 8.43
C ASP A 118 3.32 -11.29 7.69
N LYS A 119 4.25 -10.57 8.33
CA LYS A 119 5.57 -10.29 7.77
C LYS A 119 6.50 -11.50 7.81
N GLU A 120 6.45 -12.25 8.90
CA GLU A 120 7.32 -13.41 9.10
C GLU A 120 6.96 -14.51 8.11
N GLY A 121 5.67 -14.83 7.99
CA GLY A 121 5.18 -15.77 6.99
C GLY A 121 5.49 -15.34 5.56
N PHE A 122 5.39 -14.03 5.26
CA PHE A 122 5.77 -13.51 3.95
C PHE A 122 7.25 -13.75 3.63
N VAL A 123 8.15 -13.41 4.56
CA VAL A 123 9.60 -13.59 4.39
C VAL A 123 9.97 -15.08 4.31
N GLU A 124 9.33 -15.92 5.10
CA GLU A 124 9.57 -17.38 5.07
C GLU A 124 9.18 -17.99 3.71
N VAL A 125 7.99 -17.66 3.20
CA VAL A 125 7.52 -18.14 1.90
C VAL A 125 8.40 -17.62 0.76
N LEU A 126 8.81 -16.35 0.84
CA LEU A 126 9.71 -15.76 -0.16
C LEU A 126 11.07 -16.46 -0.17
N ALA A 127 11.64 -16.74 0.99
CA ALA A 127 12.91 -17.41 1.11
C ALA A 127 12.87 -18.88 0.66
N LYS A 128 11.75 -19.58 0.84
CA LYS A 128 11.53 -20.92 0.26
C LYS A 128 11.50 -20.88 -1.27
N ARG A 129 11.06 -19.76 -1.86
CA ARG A 129 11.03 -19.59 -3.34
C ARG A 129 12.34 -19.07 -3.93
N ASN A 130 13.06 -18.24 -3.18
CA ASN A 130 14.36 -17.72 -3.56
C ASN A 130 15.35 -17.85 -2.39
N PRO A 131 16.12 -18.96 -2.33
CA PRO A 131 17.09 -19.19 -1.26
C PRO A 131 18.25 -18.16 -1.22
N ARG A 132 18.41 -17.36 -2.28
CA ARG A 132 19.46 -16.32 -2.37
C ARG A 132 19.07 -15.01 -1.71
N VAL A 133 17.83 -14.86 -1.30
CA VAL A 133 17.36 -13.64 -0.62
C VAL A 133 18.06 -13.49 0.73
N LYS A 134 18.78 -12.37 0.89
CA LYS A 134 19.37 -12.00 2.18
C LYS A 134 18.25 -11.45 3.09
N ARG A 135 18.17 -12.01 4.29
CA ARG A 135 17.26 -11.52 5.34
C ARG A 135 18.05 -10.59 6.25
N ALA A 136 17.72 -9.32 6.27
CA ALA A 136 18.21 -8.34 7.24
C ALA A 136 17.04 -8.06 8.22
N ILE A 137 16.89 -8.97 9.19
CA ILE A 137 15.80 -8.95 10.18
C ILE A 137 16.35 -8.46 11.50
#